data_bc66610154644a8d7073e1b5cf040150
#
_entry.id   bc66610154644a8d7073e1b5cf040150
#
_cell.length_a   1.000
_cell.length_b   1.000
_cell.length_c   1.000
_cell.angle_alpha   90.00
_cell.angle_beta   90.00
_cell.angle_gamma   90.00
#
_symmetry.space_group_name_H-M   'P 1'
#
loop_
_entity.id
_entity.type
_entity.pdbx_description
1 polymer ?
#
loop_
_entity_poly.entity_id
_entity_poly.type
_entity_poly.pdbx_seq_one_letter_code
_entity_poly.pdbx_strand_id
1 'polypeptide(L)' 'MNNDAVNQLIQGIGVMAELWTITFKSFINQGLKVSEAMEHTKAFMSVIIENIISSDSNGGKK' A
#
# COMPACT_ATOMS: atom_id res chain seq x y z
N MET A 1 2.92 22.05 -15.34
CA MET A 1 2.91 20.90 -14.42
C MET A 1 2.81 21.36 -12.98
N ASN A 2 1.94 20.76 -12.26
CA ASN A 2 1.68 21.18 -10.89
C ASN A 2 2.65 20.52 -9.92
N ASN A 3 3.47 21.32 -9.26
CA ASN A 3 4.45 20.79 -8.31
C ASN A 3 3.77 20.13 -7.11
N ASP A 4 2.62 20.66 -6.71
CA ASP A 4 1.88 20.10 -5.58
C ASP A 4 1.43 18.68 -5.88
N ALA A 5 0.95 18.44 -7.09
CA ALA A 5 0.52 17.11 -7.48
C ALA A 5 1.70 16.14 -7.48
N VAL A 6 2.85 16.59 -7.98
CA VAL A 6 4.04 15.75 -7.99
C VAL A 6 4.49 15.43 -6.57
N ASN A 7 4.48 16.44 -5.70
CA ASN A 7 4.87 16.23 -4.31
C ASN A 7 3.95 15.25 -3.60
N GLN A 8 2.65 15.37 -3.85
CA GLN A 8 1.69 14.44 -3.25
C GLN A 8 1.93 13.02 -3.72
N LEU A 9 2.25 12.86 -4.99
CA LEU A 9 2.54 11.54 -5.54
C LEU A 9 3.76 10.94 -4.87
N ILE A 10 4.82 11.74 -4.73
CA ILE A 10 6.05 11.28 -4.11
C ILE A 10 5.78 10.87 -2.65
N GLN A 11 5.01 11.67 -1.93
CA GLN A 11 4.66 11.36 -0.56
C GLN A 11 3.85 10.07 -0.48
N GLY A 12 2.92 9.90 -1.40
CA GLY A 12 2.12 8.69 -1.44
C GLY A 12 2.95 7.45 -1.65
N ILE A 13 3.92 7.53 -2.56
CA ILE A 13 4.82 6.42 -2.81
C ILE A 13 5.63 6.10 -1.55
N GLY A 14 6.10 7.14 -0.85
CA GLY A 14 6.86 6.94 0.38
C GLY A 14 6.04 6.24 1.45
N VAL A 15 4.80 6.67 1.62
CA VAL A 15 3.92 6.05 2.60
C VAL A 15 3.68 4.58 2.25
N MET A 16 3.45 4.30 0.97
CA MET A 16 3.21 2.93 0.55
C MET A 16 4.44 2.05 0.76
N ALA A 17 5.62 2.61 0.51
CA ALA A 17 6.86 1.87 0.71
C ALA A 17 7.06 1.53 2.18
N GLU A 18 6.77 2.48 3.06
CA GLU A 18 6.88 2.23 4.49
C GLU A 18 5.88 1.18 4.94
N LEU A 19 4.67 1.30 4.45
CA LEU A 19 3.63 0.34 4.80
C LEU A 19 4.01 -1.07 4.35
N TRP A 20 4.55 -1.17 3.14
CA TRP A 20 5.02 -2.45 2.62
C TRP A 20 6.09 -3.05 3.54
N THR A 21 7.05 -2.23 3.94
CA THR A 21 8.14 -2.68 4.78
C THR A 21 7.65 -3.17 6.14
N ILE A 22 6.77 -2.39 6.76
CA ILE A 22 6.23 -2.75 8.07
C ILE A 22 5.44 -4.04 7.97
N THR A 23 4.62 -4.17 6.95
CA THR A 23 3.80 -5.36 6.75
C THR A 23 4.69 -6.57 6.52
N PHE A 24 5.69 -6.43 5.67
CA PHE A 24 6.60 -7.52 5.37
C PHE A 24 7.34 -7.99 6.64
N LYS A 25 7.85 -7.04 7.41
CA LYS A 25 8.57 -7.38 8.64
C LYS A 25 7.65 -8.06 9.64
N SER A 26 6.39 -7.65 9.69
CA SER A 26 5.43 -8.27 10.58
C SER A 26 5.24 -9.74 10.22
N PHE A 27 5.13 -10.04 8.94
CA PHE A 27 4.98 -11.44 8.52
C PHE A 27 6.23 -12.25 8.83
N ILE A 28 7.41 -11.67 8.64
CA ILE A 28 8.65 -12.34 8.98
C ILE A 28 8.70 -12.64 10.48
N ASN A 29 8.29 -11.67 11.30
CA ASN A 29 8.26 -11.85 12.75
C ASN A 29 7.31 -12.95 13.18
N GLN A 30 6.28 -13.20 12.39
CA GLN A 30 5.32 -14.26 12.70
C GLN A 30 5.80 -15.63 12.23
N GLY A 31 6.96 -15.67 11.61
CA GLY A 31 7.54 -16.94 11.25
C GLY A 31 7.39 -17.34 9.79
N LEU A 32 6.87 -16.47 8.97
CA LEU A 32 6.74 -16.77 7.54
C LEU A 32 8.12 -16.74 6.88
N LYS A 33 8.27 -17.58 5.86
CA LYS A 33 9.47 -17.50 5.04
C LYS A 33 9.44 -16.24 4.20
N VAL A 34 10.62 -15.84 3.72
CA VAL A 34 10.72 -14.61 2.94
C VAL A 34 9.77 -14.62 1.74
N SER A 35 9.75 -15.72 0.99
CA SER A 35 8.89 -15.79 -0.19
C SER A 35 7.41 -15.71 0.20
N GLU A 36 7.04 -16.35 1.28
CA GLU A 36 5.66 -16.31 1.76
C GLU A 36 5.29 -14.91 2.23
N ALA A 37 6.22 -14.28 2.96
CA ALA A 37 5.97 -12.93 3.45
C ALA A 37 5.81 -11.96 2.29
N MET A 38 6.60 -12.12 1.23
CA MET A 38 6.48 -11.26 0.06
C MET A 38 5.13 -11.42 -0.61
N GLU A 39 4.66 -12.65 -0.76
CA GLU A 39 3.38 -12.90 -1.39
C GLU A 39 2.24 -12.34 -0.56
N HIS A 40 2.29 -12.58 0.74
CA HIS A 40 1.24 -12.06 1.61
C HIS A 40 1.24 -10.54 1.65
N THR A 41 2.44 -9.94 1.65
CA THR A 41 2.53 -8.49 1.64
C THR A 41 1.93 -7.92 0.35
N LYS A 42 2.22 -8.54 -0.78
CA LYS A 42 1.65 -8.10 -2.05
C LYS A 42 0.13 -8.17 -2.02
N ALA A 43 -0.40 -9.27 -1.54
CA ALA A 43 -1.86 -9.44 -1.48
C ALA A 43 -2.48 -8.42 -0.55
N PHE A 44 -1.86 -8.19 0.60
CA PHE A 44 -2.36 -7.23 1.56
C PHE A 44 -2.37 -5.83 0.98
N MET A 45 -1.29 -5.45 0.31
CA MET A 45 -1.20 -4.13 -0.29
C MET A 45 -2.20 -3.95 -1.41
N SER A 46 -2.46 -5.01 -2.17
CA SER A 46 -3.49 -4.95 -3.22
C SER A 46 -4.86 -4.63 -2.63
N VAL A 47 -5.20 -5.27 -1.52
CA VAL A 47 -6.47 -5.01 -0.87
C VAL A 47 -6.55 -3.57 -0.39
N ILE A 48 -5.48 -3.06 0.19
CA ILE A 48 -5.45 -1.69 0.68
C ILE A 48 -5.65 -0.72 -0.49
N ILE A 49 -4.93 -0.94 -1.58
CA ILE A 49 -5.02 -0.07 -2.74
C ILE A 49 -6.43 -0.11 -3.33
N GLU A 50 -7.01 -1.31 -3.43
CA GLU A 50 -8.36 -1.44 -3.94
C GLU A 50 -9.36 -0.71 -3.06
N ASN A 51 -9.20 -0.81 -1.77
CA ASN A 51 -10.12 -0.13 -0.85
C ASN A 51 -10.02 1.37 -1.00
N ILE A 52 -8.82 1.89 -1.15
CA ILE A 52 -8.63 3.32 -1.32
C ILE A 52 -9.29 3.78 -2.61
N ILE A 53 -9.06 3.06 -3.70
CA ILE A 53 -9.62 3.43 -4.99
C ILE A 53 -11.14 3.31 -4.98
N SER A 54 -11.65 2.23 -4.40
CA SER A 54 -13.09 2.00 -4.36
C SER A 54 -13.80 3.04 -3.52
N SER A 55 -13.21 3.38 -2.36
CA SER A 55 -13.80 4.41 -1.52
C SER A 55 -13.91 5.72 -2.25
N ASP A 56 -12.85 6.07 -2.96
CA ASP A 56 -12.82 7.30 -3.70
C ASP A 56 -13.89 7.31 -4.79
N SER A 57 -13.95 6.21 -5.53
CA SER A 57 -14.93 6.09 -6.61
C SER A 57 -16.36 6.13 -6.07
N ASN A 58 -16.61 5.38 -5.01
CA ASN A 58 -17.94 5.30 -4.45
C ASN A 58 -18.38 6.63 -3.87
N GLY A 59 -17.46 7.32 -3.23
CA GLY A 59 -17.76 8.61 -2.66
C GLY A 59 -18.22 9.58 -3.72
N GLY A 60 -17.59 9.54 -4.86
CA GLY A 60 -17.96 10.43 -5.94
C GLY A 60 -19.28 10.08 -6.58
N LYS A 61 -19.63 8.83 -6.55
CA LYS A 61 -20.83 8.37 -7.24
C LYS A 61 -22.08 8.58 -6.44
N LYS A 62 -21.96 8.52 -5.17
CA LYS A 62 -23.14 8.64 -4.35
C LYS A 62 -23.59 10.05 -4.31
#